data_5f9241d8843ea8270f3225fcf6e4af8e
#
_entry.id   5f9241d8843ea8270f3225fcf6e4af8e
#
_cell.length_a   1.000
_cell.length_b   1.000
_cell.length_c   1.000
_cell.angle_alpha   90.00
_cell.angle_beta   90.00
_cell.angle_gamma   90.00
#
_symmetry.space_group_name_H-M   'P 1'
#
loop_
_entity.id
_entity.type
_entity.pdbx_description
1 polymer ?
#
loop_
_entity_poly.entity_id
_entity_poly.type
_entity_poly.pdbx_seq_one_letter_code
_entity_poly.pdbx_strand_id
1 'polypeptide(L)'
;MLAPFPEGADATDPLVQDDVQWLKSVVTAIRNIRGEQNISPGKPIPIIFHQGGSTDRERFSRFLPMLNALLKPSSLDWQDPSDEPPASAVQVINDLQILVPLAGLIDKSAELERLDKELAKVEQEIRRLEGKLANDKFVANAPADVVETEREKLARQQHRQGELQFQRDRIAGL
;
A
#
# COMPACT_ATOMS: atom_id res chain seq x y z
N MET A 1 -1.57 -50.56 19.09
CA MET A 1 -2.60 -49.83 19.79
C MET A 1 -2.51 -48.38 19.39
N LEU A 2 -3.45 -47.88 18.57
CA LEU A 2 -3.57 -46.46 18.29
C LEU A 2 -4.37 -45.84 19.45
N ALA A 3 -3.81 -44.84 20.14
CA ALA A 3 -4.56 -44.09 21.12
C ALA A 3 -5.73 -43.38 20.44
N PRO A 4 -6.93 -43.29 21.05
CA PRO A 4 -8.04 -42.52 20.49
C PRO A 4 -7.61 -41.05 20.34
N PHE A 5 -8.09 -40.42 19.27
CA PHE A 5 -7.86 -39.00 19.04
C PHE A 5 -8.39 -38.21 20.24
N PRO A 6 -7.66 -37.25 20.81
CA PRO A 6 -8.15 -36.49 21.94
C PRO A 6 -9.43 -35.75 21.54
N GLU A 7 -10.52 -36.07 22.22
CA GLU A 7 -11.74 -35.30 22.10
C GLU A 7 -11.49 -33.92 22.67
N GLY A 8 -11.56 -32.88 21.78
CA GLY A 8 -11.38 -31.51 22.21
C GLY A 8 -12.44 -31.15 23.25
N ALA A 9 -12.04 -30.62 24.39
CA ALA A 9 -12.99 -30.02 25.31
C ALA A 9 -13.64 -28.83 24.61
N ASP A 10 -14.96 -28.89 24.41
CA ASP A 10 -15.80 -27.84 23.82
C ASP A 10 -15.92 -26.58 24.71
N ALA A 11 -15.07 -26.42 25.69
CA ALA A 11 -15.02 -25.24 26.55
C ALA A 11 -14.10 -24.16 25.96
N THR A 12 -14.56 -23.54 24.86
CA THR A 12 -13.95 -22.30 24.42
C THR A 12 -14.48 -21.18 25.32
N ASP A 13 -13.56 -20.58 26.10
CA ASP A 13 -13.90 -19.40 26.91
C ASP A 13 -14.32 -18.24 25.97
N PRO A 14 -15.57 -17.74 26.08
CA PRO A 14 -16.06 -16.67 25.21
C PRO A 14 -15.16 -15.41 25.27
N LEU A 15 -14.57 -15.09 26.42
CA LEU A 15 -13.68 -13.95 26.58
C LEU A 15 -12.41 -14.12 25.75
N VAL A 16 -11.87 -15.33 25.70
CA VAL A 16 -10.68 -15.64 24.87
C VAL A 16 -11.02 -15.58 23.39
N GLN A 17 -12.23 -15.99 23.00
CA GLN A 17 -12.68 -15.86 21.60
C GLN A 17 -12.79 -14.41 21.18
N ASP A 18 -13.39 -13.56 22.01
CA ASP A 18 -13.54 -12.13 21.72
C ASP A 18 -12.18 -11.43 21.64
N ASP A 19 -11.25 -11.78 22.52
CA ASP A 19 -9.89 -11.25 22.51
C ASP A 19 -9.14 -11.65 21.23
N VAL A 20 -9.23 -12.91 20.81
CA VAL A 20 -8.61 -13.39 19.57
C VAL A 20 -9.27 -12.76 18.34
N GLN A 21 -10.59 -12.59 18.36
CA GLN A 21 -11.31 -11.95 17.27
C GLN A 21 -10.91 -10.48 17.14
N TRP A 22 -10.79 -9.76 18.26
CA TRP A 22 -10.28 -8.39 18.28
C TRP A 22 -8.86 -8.30 17.65
N LEU A 23 -7.95 -9.17 18.07
CA LEU A 23 -6.60 -9.21 17.52
C LEU A 23 -6.60 -9.46 16.00
N LYS A 24 -7.41 -10.40 15.53
CA LYS A 24 -7.58 -10.69 14.09
C LYS A 24 -8.10 -9.48 13.34
N SER A 25 -9.10 -8.77 13.89
CA SER A 25 -9.66 -7.57 13.29
C SER A 25 -8.62 -6.45 13.16
N VAL A 26 -7.82 -6.22 14.20
CA VAL A 26 -6.71 -5.26 14.19
C VAL A 26 -5.67 -5.60 13.11
N VAL A 27 -5.23 -6.85 13.07
CA VAL A 27 -4.24 -7.29 12.07
C VAL A 27 -4.79 -7.16 10.65
N THR A 28 -6.07 -7.49 10.44
CA THR A 28 -6.74 -7.37 9.14
C THR A 28 -6.87 -5.91 8.73
N ALA A 29 -7.28 -5.01 9.63
CA ALA A 29 -7.38 -3.59 9.37
C ALA A 29 -6.06 -2.98 8.89
N ILE A 30 -4.96 -3.33 9.55
CA ILE A 30 -3.63 -2.85 9.16
C ILE A 30 -3.18 -3.43 7.82
N ARG A 31 -3.50 -4.70 7.53
CA ARG A 31 -3.24 -5.30 6.22
C ARG A 31 -4.03 -4.62 5.11
N ASN A 32 -5.28 -4.25 5.38
CA ASN A 32 -6.12 -3.51 4.43
C ASN A 32 -5.50 -2.13 4.14
N ILE A 33 -5.12 -1.36 5.19
CA ILE A 33 -4.43 -0.07 5.00
C ILE A 33 -3.16 -0.26 4.16
N ARG A 34 -2.34 -1.28 4.43
CA ARG A 34 -1.15 -1.56 3.64
C ARG A 34 -1.48 -1.83 2.17
N GLY A 35 -2.54 -2.60 1.90
CA GLY A 35 -3.00 -2.88 0.54
C GLY A 35 -3.50 -1.63 -0.17
N GLU A 36 -4.36 -0.86 0.47
CA GLU A 36 -4.94 0.38 -0.08
C GLU A 36 -3.89 1.45 -0.36
N GLN A 37 -2.89 1.57 0.52
CA GLN A 37 -1.79 2.55 0.40
C GLN A 37 -0.57 1.99 -0.35
N ASN A 38 -0.68 0.78 -0.91
CA ASN A 38 0.41 0.11 -1.64
C ASN A 38 1.72 0.02 -0.83
N ILE A 39 1.61 -0.21 0.48
CA ILE A 39 2.74 -0.31 1.40
C ILE A 39 3.25 -1.76 1.43
N SER A 40 4.54 -1.96 1.18
CA SER A 40 5.16 -3.29 1.27
C SER A 40 4.93 -3.94 2.64
N PRO A 41 4.56 -5.23 2.71
CA PRO A 41 4.35 -5.93 3.98
C PRO A 41 5.53 -5.90 4.94
N GLY A 42 6.76 -5.80 4.42
CA GLY A 42 7.99 -5.74 5.22
C GLY A 42 8.40 -4.34 5.66
N LYS A 43 7.77 -3.28 5.15
CA LYS A 43 8.11 -1.90 5.55
C LYS A 43 7.57 -1.61 6.96
N PRO A 44 8.40 -1.25 7.94
CA PRO A 44 7.94 -0.79 9.24
C PRO A 44 7.16 0.52 9.08
N ILE A 45 5.98 0.60 9.71
CA ILE A 45 5.11 1.78 9.67
C ILE A 45 4.69 2.17 11.08
N PRO A 46 4.51 3.46 11.38
CA PRO A 46 3.91 3.89 12.63
C PRO A 46 2.42 3.53 12.63
N ILE A 47 1.93 3.06 13.77
CA ILE A 47 0.53 2.68 13.96
C ILE A 47 0.05 3.37 15.23
N ILE A 48 -1.07 4.08 15.11
CA ILE A 48 -1.69 4.78 16.23
C ILE A 48 -3.07 4.20 16.45
N PHE A 49 -3.36 3.83 17.69
CA PHE A 49 -4.69 3.49 18.16
C PHE A 49 -5.32 4.76 18.73
N HIS A 50 -6.50 5.09 18.26
CA HIS A 50 -7.20 6.31 18.64
C HIS A 50 -8.66 5.98 18.95
N GLN A 51 -9.26 6.67 19.91
CA GLN A 51 -10.61 6.36 20.40
C GLN A 51 -10.69 4.92 20.98
N GLY A 52 -11.84 4.26 20.88
CA GLY A 52 -12.06 2.94 21.49
C GLY A 52 -12.37 3.01 22.99
N GLY A 53 -12.88 1.91 23.52
CA GLY A 53 -13.27 1.77 24.92
C GLY A 53 -12.12 1.34 25.84
N SER A 54 -12.42 1.27 27.16
CA SER A 54 -11.49 0.74 28.15
C SER A 54 -11.03 -0.70 27.83
N THR A 55 -11.96 -1.52 27.34
CA THR A 55 -11.68 -2.91 26.93
C THR A 55 -10.68 -2.99 25.79
N ASP A 56 -10.77 -2.07 24.81
CA ASP A 56 -9.80 -2.00 23.70
C ASP A 56 -8.41 -1.62 24.21
N ARG A 57 -8.35 -0.69 25.17
CA ARG A 57 -7.08 -0.25 25.78
C ARG A 57 -6.43 -1.35 26.63
N GLU A 58 -7.23 -2.13 27.34
CA GLU A 58 -6.74 -3.31 28.07
C GLU A 58 -6.21 -4.38 27.12
N ARG A 59 -6.95 -4.68 26.03
CA ARG A 59 -6.54 -5.60 24.96
C ARG A 59 -5.25 -5.13 24.29
N PHE A 60 -5.17 -3.85 23.95
CA PHE A 60 -3.95 -3.26 23.39
C PHE A 60 -2.74 -3.52 24.29
N SER A 61 -2.85 -3.22 25.59
CA SER A 61 -1.77 -3.42 26.54
C SER A 61 -1.40 -4.89 26.70
N ARG A 62 -2.39 -5.78 26.78
CA ARG A 62 -2.19 -7.23 26.92
C ARG A 62 -1.54 -7.85 25.69
N PHE A 63 -1.95 -7.44 24.48
CA PHE A 63 -1.48 -8.01 23.23
C PHE A 63 -0.32 -7.23 22.59
N LEU A 64 0.21 -6.22 23.26
CA LEU A 64 1.31 -5.39 22.74
C LEU A 64 2.50 -6.20 22.20
N PRO A 65 3.02 -7.25 22.90
CA PRO A 65 4.10 -8.07 22.36
C PRO A 65 3.71 -8.81 21.07
N MET A 66 2.47 -9.31 21.02
CA MET A 66 1.95 -10.06 19.88
C MET A 66 1.70 -9.14 18.66
N LEU A 67 1.16 -7.94 18.90
CA LEU A 67 0.98 -6.92 17.88
C LEU A 67 2.34 -6.51 17.29
N ASN A 68 3.35 -6.27 18.09
CA ASN A 68 4.69 -5.97 17.61
C ASN A 68 5.28 -7.12 16.76
N ALA A 69 5.11 -8.36 17.18
CA ALA A 69 5.62 -9.52 16.45
C ALA A 69 4.91 -9.71 15.09
N LEU A 70 3.58 -9.53 15.05
CA LEU A 70 2.76 -9.77 13.85
C LEU A 70 2.83 -8.63 12.84
N LEU A 71 2.88 -7.38 13.32
CA LEU A 71 2.75 -6.18 12.49
C LEU A 71 4.09 -5.55 12.14
N LYS A 72 5.13 -5.80 12.95
CA LYS A 72 6.47 -5.21 12.82
C LYS A 72 6.39 -3.69 12.58
N PRO A 73 5.73 -2.94 13.47
CA PRO A 73 5.57 -1.50 13.31
C PRO A 73 6.90 -0.78 13.57
N SER A 74 7.06 0.46 13.07
CA SER A 74 8.15 1.36 13.51
C SER A 74 7.87 1.96 14.88
N SER A 75 6.60 2.26 15.16
CA SER A 75 6.06 2.59 16.48
C SER A 75 4.63 2.07 16.60
N LEU A 76 4.20 1.82 17.84
CA LEU A 76 2.84 1.36 18.15
C LEU A 76 2.37 2.11 19.39
N ASP A 77 1.49 3.08 19.19
CA ASP A 77 1.12 4.06 20.17
C ASP A 77 -0.40 4.09 20.37
N TRP A 78 -0.84 4.46 21.57
CA TRP A 78 -2.23 4.79 21.87
C TRP A 78 -2.35 6.29 22.11
N GLN A 79 -3.05 6.98 21.23
CA GLN A 79 -3.29 8.41 21.32
C GLN A 79 -4.55 8.71 22.13
N ASP A 80 -4.50 9.78 22.92
CA ASP A 80 -5.67 10.23 23.68
C ASP A 80 -6.78 10.74 22.72
N PRO A 81 -8.07 10.44 22.99
CA PRO A 81 -9.17 10.91 22.15
C PRO A 81 -9.27 12.43 22.02
N SER A 82 -8.71 13.19 22.97
CA SER A 82 -8.67 14.66 22.92
C SER A 82 -7.61 15.23 21.96
N ASP A 83 -6.63 14.42 21.57
CA ASP A 83 -5.56 14.84 20.68
C ASP A 83 -6.03 14.79 19.22
N GLU A 84 -5.68 15.81 18.46
CA GLU A 84 -5.95 15.81 17.02
C GLU A 84 -5.02 14.80 16.29
N PRO A 85 -5.58 13.79 15.65
CA PRO A 85 -4.75 12.82 14.95
C PRO A 85 -4.11 13.42 13.70
N PRO A 86 -2.89 13.01 13.36
CA PRO A 86 -2.24 13.43 12.13
C PRO A 86 -3.02 12.91 10.91
N ALA A 87 -2.82 13.55 9.74
CA ALA A 87 -3.37 13.06 8.48
C ALA A 87 -2.95 11.60 8.26
N SER A 88 -3.90 10.69 8.28
CA SER A 88 -3.68 9.24 8.36
C SER A 88 -4.62 8.47 7.43
N ALA A 89 -4.17 7.31 6.98
CA ALA A 89 -5.09 6.26 6.52
C ALA A 89 -5.78 5.66 7.75
N VAL A 90 -7.09 5.49 7.69
CA VAL A 90 -7.91 5.12 8.85
C VAL A 90 -8.68 3.83 8.55
N GLN A 91 -8.67 2.91 9.50
CA GLN A 91 -9.62 1.78 9.55
C GLN A 91 -10.33 1.80 10.90
N VAL A 92 -11.62 1.52 10.88
CA VAL A 92 -12.47 1.56 12.07
C VAL A 92 -12.94 0.16 12.43
N ILE A 93 -12.79 -0.21 13.71
CA ILE A 93 -13.28 -1.45 14.29
C ILE A 93 -14.19 -1.08 15.44
N ASN A 94 -15.51 -1.11 15.24
CA ASN A 94 -16.49 -0.53 16.15
C ASN A 94 -16.15 0.95 16.44
N ASP A 95 -15.81 1.28 17.69
CA ASP A 95 -15.43 2.65 18.09
C ASP A 95 -13.91 2.90 18.04
N LEU A 96 -13.10 1.84 17.84
CA LEU A 96 -11.65 1.94 17.78
C LEU A 96 -11.22 2.35 16.38
N GLN A 97 -10.42 3.41 16.30
CA GLN A 97 -9.76 3.85 15.07
C GLN A 97 -8.31 3.39 15.05
N ILE A 98 -7.91 2.76 13.97
CA ILE A 98 -6.53 2.41 13.69
C ILE A 98 -6.02 3.37 12.63
N LEU A 99 -5.03 4.17 12.99
CA LEU A 99 -4.48 5.22 12.17
C LEU A 99 -3.07 4.84 11.74
N VAL A 100 -2.80 5.04 10.47
CA VAL A 100 -1.44 4.93 9.92
C VAL A 100 -1.09 6.28 9.31
N PRO A 101 -0.24 7.10 9.97
CA PRO A 101 0.14 8.41 9.49
C PRO A 101 0.71 8.34 8.07
N LEU A 102 0.20 9.17 7.18
CA LEU A 102 0.64 9.22 5.79
C LEU A 102 2.00 9.91 5.63
N ALA A 103 2.36 10.77 6.59
CA ALA A 103 3.67 11.40 6.63
C ALA A 103 4.78 10.35 6.79
N GLY A 104 5.69 10.27 5.83
CA GLY A 104 6.80 9.30 5.81
C GLY A 104 6.46 7.89 5.29
N LEU A 105 5.19 7.62 4.94
CA LEU A 105 4.83 6.33 4.32
C LEU A 105 5.29 6.24 2.87
N ILE A 106 5.20 7.33 2.14
CA ILE A 106 5.81 7.44 0.82
C ILE A 106 7.28 7.73 1.09
N ASP A 107 8.14 6.76 0.82
CA ASP A 107 9.55 7.07 0.62
C ASP A 107 9.61 7.89 -0.68
N LYS A 108 9.45 9.22 -0.50
CA LYS A 108 9.40 10.19 -1.59
C LYS A 108 10.58 10.00 -2.54
N SER A 109 11.76 9.70 -1.99
CA SER A 109 12.97 9.52 -2.78
C SER A 109 12.93 8.21 -3.57
N ALA A 110 12.53 7.10 -2.97
CA ALA A 110 12.42 5.82 -3.65
C ALA A 110 11.31 5.83 -4.72
N GLU A 111 10.19 6.50 -4.46
CA GLU A 111 9.09 6.59 -5.42
C GLU A 111 9.44 7.54 -6.59
N LEU A 112 10.11 8.65 -6.33
CA LEU A 112 10.64 9.53 -7.38
C LEU A 112 11.67 8.79 -8.23
N GLU A 113 12.60 8.05 -7.63
CA GLU A 113 13.58 7.25 -8.37
C GLU A 113 12.91 6.17 -9.24
N ARG A 114 11.85 5.52 -8.75
CA ARG A 114 11.07 4.56 -9.51
C ARG A 114 10.41 5.21 -10.72
N LEU A 115 9.74 6.35 -10.52
CA LEU A 115 9.06 7.10 -11.58
C LEU A 115 10.06 7.64 -12.61
N ASP A 116 11.21 8.14 -12.18
CA ASP A 116 12.27 8.61 -13.07
C ASP A 116 12.83 7.47 -13.95
N LYS A 117 13.01 6.27 -13.39
CA LYS A 117 13.40 5.08 -14.17
C LYS A 117 12.35 4.65 -15.20
N GLU A 118 11.06 4.75 -14.84
CA GLU A 118 9.98 4.44 -15.78
C GLU A 118 9.87 5.50 -16.88
N LEU A 119 9.97 6.78 -16.52
CA LEU A 119 10.00 7.89 -17.47
C LEU A 119 11.13 7.71 -18.49
N ALA A 120 12.35 7.44 -18.02
CA ALA A 120 13.49 7.22 -18.90
C ALA A 120 13.27 6.09 -19.93
N LYS A 121 12.60 4.99 -19.54
CA LYS A 121 12.25 3.90 -20.46
C LYS A 121 11.22 4.34 -21.51
N VAL A 122 10.18 5.05 -21.07
CA VAL A 122 9.14 5.56 -21.96
C VAL A 122 9.72 6.58 -22.95
N GLU A 123 10.57 7.48 -22.50
CA GLU A 123 11.27 8.46 -23.35
C GLU A 123 12.19 7.79 -24.37
N GLN A 124 12.89 6.73 -23.98
CA GLN A 124 13.69 5.95 -24.93
C GLN A 124 12.84 5.32 -26.02
N GLU A 125 11.69 4.78 -25.65
CA GLU A 125 10.77 4.17 -26.61
C GLU A 125 10.14 5.23 -27.53
N ILE A 126 9.74 6.39 -27.02
CA ILE A 126 9.26 7.53 -27.80
C ILE A 126 10.31 7.93 -28.85
N ARG A 127 11.56 8.17 -28.42
CA ARG A 127 12.66 8.53 -29.34
C ARG A 127 12.88 7.48 -30.43
N ARG A 128 12.76 6.19 -30.09
CA ARG A 128 12.89 5.10 -31.05
C ARG A 128 11.75 5.13 -32.08
N LEU A 129 10.51 5.32 -31.64
CA LEU A 129 9.34 5.40 -32.52
C LEU A 129 9.36 6.64 -33.39
N GLU A 130 9.72 7.81 -32.84
CA GLU A 130 9.90 9.07 -33.60
C GLU A 130 10.98 8.93 -34.64
N GLY A 131 12.14 8.38 -34.31
CA GLY A 131 13.22 8.12 -35.26
C GLY A 131 12.81 7.16 -36.38
N LYS A 132 11.98 6.15 -36.08
CA LYS A 132 11.45 5.23 -37.08
C LYS A 132 10.45 5.92 -38.01
N LEU A 133 9.56 6.73 -37.47
CA LEU A 133 8.54 7.48 -38.23
C LEU A 133 9.12 8.69 -39.00
N ALA A 134 10.26 9.23 -38.56
CA ALA A 134 10.99 10.26 -39.28
C ALA A 134 11.85 9.73 -40.45
N ASN A 135 11.97 8.41 -40.56
CA ASN A 135 12.71 7.80 -41.67
C ASN A 135 11.83 7.70 -42.91
N ASP A 136 12.05 8.58 -43.87
CA ASP A 136 11.29 8.63 -45.13
C ASP A 136 11.30 7.30 -45.90
N LYS A 137 12.41 6.55 -45.84
CA LYS A 137 12.49 5.23 -46.50
C LYS A 137 11.58 4.20 -45.83
N PHE A 138 11.45 4.28 -44.51
CA PHE A 138 10.53 3.40 -43.77
C PHE A 138 9.07 3.76 -44.12
N VAL A 139 8.72 5.04 -44.03
CA VAL A 139 7.35 5.48 -44.28
C VAL A 139 6.90 5.24 -45.72
N ALA A 140 7.81 5.37 -46.69
CA ALA A 140 7.52 5.14 -48.10
C ALA A 140 7.41 3.66 -48.49
N ASN A 141 8.10 2.76 -47.84
CA ASN A 141 8.19 1.34 -48.22
C ASN A 141 7.40 0.40 -47.28
N ALA A 142 7.02 0.83 -46.08
CA ALA A 142 6.25 0.00 -45.16
C ALA A 142 4.76 0.00 -45.55
N PRO A 143 4.03 -1.09 -45.29
CA PRO A 143 2.57 -1.11 -45.43
C PRO A 143 1.93 -0.04 -44.56
N ALA A 144 0.83 0.57 -45.06
CA ALA A 144 0.16 1.69 -44.39
C ALA A 144 -0.33 1.33 -42.98
N ASP A 145 -0.80 0.12 -42.77
CA ASP A 145 -1.24 -0.44 -41.50
C ASP A 145 -0.09 -0.54 -40.45
N VAL A 146 1.11 -0.85 -40.94
CA VAL A 146 2.32 -0.89 -40.07
C VAL A 146 2.71 0.53 -39.63
N VAL A 147 2.68 1.49 -40.52
CA VAL A 147 2.97 2.89 -40.20
C VAL A 147 1.94 3.43 -39.20
N GLU A 148 0.67 3.15 -39.42
CA GLU A 148 -0.40 3.57 -38.49
C GLU A 148 -0.27 2.92 -37.12
N THR A 149 0.03 1.63 -37.07
CA THR A 149 0.32 0.92 -35.80
C THR A 149 1.47 1.57 -35.02
N GLU A 150 2.53 2.00 -35.70
CA GLU A 150 3.67 2.67 -35.03
C GLU A 150 3.27 4.09 -34.54
N ARG A 151 2.42 4.81 -35.27
CA ARG A 151 1.86 6.11 -34.81
C ARG A 151 0.97 5.93 -33.57
N GLU A 152 0.12 4.93 -33.54
CA GLU A 152 -0.70 4.61 -32.38
C GLU A 152 0.14 4.24 -31.16
N LYS A 153 1.24 3.47 -31.36
CA LYS A 153 2.19 3.17 -30.28
C LYS A 153 2.84 4.43 -29.74
N LEU A 154 3.27 5.34 -30.63
CA LEU A 154 3.84 6.60 -30.24
C LEU A 154 2.86 7.43 -29.39
N ALA A 155 1.63 7.59 -29.85
CA ALA A 155 0.60 8.31 -29.12
C ALA A 155 0.32 7.70 -27.73
N ARG A 156 0.29 6.37 -27.60
CA ARG A 156 0.13 5.68 -26.32
C ARG A 156 1.31 5.91 -25.37
N GLN A 157 2.54 5.92 -25.89
CA GLN A 157 3.72 6.18 -25.07
C GLN A 157 3.78 7.65 -24.62
N GLN A 158 3.42 8.59 -25.47
CA GLN A 158 3.32 10.01 -25.11
C GLN A 158 2.25 10.26 -24.03
N HIS A 159 1.10 9.59 -24.13
CA HIS A 159 0.06 9.65 -23.09
C HIS A 159 0.58 9.10 -21.75
N ARG A 160 1.22 7.93 -21.78
CA ARG A 160 1.83 7.32 -20.58
C ARG A 160 2.91 8.20 -19.96
N GLN A 161 3.72 8.88 -20.79
CA GLN A 161 4.70 9.84 -20.31
C GLN A 161 4.04 10.97 -19.51
N GLY A 162 2.94 11.53 -20.03
CA GLY A 162 2.18 12.56 -19.34
C GLY A 162 1.61 12.10 -17.99
N GLU A 163 1.07 10.88 -17.92
CA GLU A 163 0.57 10.30 -16.66
C GLU A 163 1.69 10.12 -15.62
N LEU A 164 2.82 9.58 -16.03
CA LEU A 164 3.97 9.36 -15.15
C LEU A 164 4.55 10.70 -14.65
N GLN A 165 4.64 11.71 -15.54
CA GLN A 165 5.11 13.05 -15.18
C GLN A 165 4.16 13.69 -14.15
N PHE A 166 2.86 13.60 -14.36
CA PHE A 166 1.86 14.10 -13.42
C PHE A 166 1.97 13.43 -12.04
N GLN A 167 2.14 12.10 -12.02
CA GLN A 167 2.37 11.37 -10.77
C GLN A 167 3.64 11.82 -10.07
N ARG A 168 4.74 11.97 -10.83
CA ARG A 168 6.03 12.45 -10.32
C ARG A 168 5.91 13.82 -9.68
N ASP A 169 5.24 14.75 -10.36
CA ASP A 169 5.09 16.12 -9.87
C ASP A 169 4.22 16.19 -8.61
N ARG A 170 3.17 15.35 -8.52
CA ARG A 170 2.39 15.19 -7.28
C ARG A 170 3.23 14.69 -6.12
N ILE A 171 4.05 13.66 -6.33
CA ILE A 171 4.95 13.12 -5.30
C ILE A 171 6.02 14.16 -4.92
N ALA A 172 6.54 14.89 -5.91
CA ALA A 172 7.53 15.95 -5.66
C ALA A 172 6.96 17.12 -4.84
N GLY A 173 5.65 17.37 -4.92
CA GLY A 173 4.96 18.42 -4.17
C GLY A 173 4.54 18.03 -2.74
N LEU A 174 4.63 16.74 -2.35
CA LEU A 174 4.44 16.27 -0.97
C LEU A 174 5.67 16.61 -0.11
#